data_33a72cf22093fb6073e11b2048362118
#
_entry.id   33a72cf22093fb6073e11b2048362118
#
_cell.length_a   1.000
_cell.length_b   1.000
_cell.length_c   1.000
_cell.angle_alpha   90.00
_cell.angle_beta   90.00
_cell.angle_gamma   90.00
#
_symmetry.space_group_name_H-M   'P 1'
#
loop_
_entity.id
_entity.type
_entity.pdbx_description
1 polymer ?
#
loop_
_entity_poly.entity_id
_entity_poly.type
_entity_poly.pdbx_seq_one_letter_code
_entity_poly.pdbx_strand_id
1 'polypeptide(L)'
;MKLNQIFASNMVLPAKRPIRIFGTGKGEADIKFNGAAAHVISSEEKWCITLPAMEYGGPYTLEFIADGKIERLENVFVGEVYLFAGQSNIAFMLSASNTPKEDYEELDNLRLYAVHTDNIYKNNWRPARLGEIDFFSALGYLSGKTIAKAKGIAVGIIQCAQGASVIESWVPEGAFEKIGINIPPEAKHGDHEEYHEWNIDGFLYGKKLTELIPLTLSGVVWYQGESDASEVEGLVYEKELSELIRIWRELFRDESLPFTVVQLADTHERMAQGPGWELVQRAQAEISRSVSNVYTVISRDFSENDDVHPQSKKPLAERVVKVILEKYF
;
A
#
# COMPACT_ATOMS: atom_id res chain seq x y z
N MET A 1 -23.66 -0.80 15.16
CA MET A 1 -22.25 -1.02 14.72
C MET A 1 -22.13 -0.75 13.24
N LYS A 2 -20.91 -0.43 12.75
CA LYS A 2 -20.64 -0.16 11.32
C LYS A 2 -19.36 -0.86 10.88
N LEU A 3 -19.36 -1.40 9.65
CA LEU A 3 -18.13 -1.86 8.99
C LEU A 3 -17.21 -0.68 8.67
N ASN A 4 -15.90 -0.95 8.67
CA ASN A 4 -14.96 -0.02 8.07
C ASN A 4 -15.21 0.07 6.56
N GLN A 5 -15.01 1.27 5.98
CA GLN A 5 -15.30 1.54 4.57
C GLN A 5 -14.48 0.69 3.57
N ILE A 6 -13.38 0.08 4.00
CA ILE A 6 -12.61 -0.85 3.15
C ILE A 6 -13.40 -2.10 2.79
N PHE A 7 -14.38 -2.48 3.63
CA PHE A 7 -15.28 -3.60 3.37
C PHE A 7 -16.48 -3.11 2.57
N ALA A 8 -16.48 -3.40 1.29
CA ALA A 8 -17.52 -2.99 0.35
C ALA A 8 -17.71 -4.07 -0.74
N SER A 9 -18.79 -3.96 -1.49
CA SER A 9 -18.97 -4.80 -2.68
C SER A 9 -17.78 -4.66 -3.63
N ASN A 10 -17.49 -5.71 -4.37
CA ASN A 10 -16.33 -5.85 -5.26
C ASN A 10 -14.97 -5.99 -4.58
N MET A 11 -14.87 -6.04 -3.26
CA MET A 11 -13.59 -6.20 -2.56
C MET A 11 -12.95 -7.57 -2.82
N VAL A 12 -11.65 -7.65 -2.55
CA VAL A 12 -10.92 -8.90 -2.40
C VAL A 12 -10.52 -9.05 -0.94
N LEU A 13 -10.79 -10.21 -0.37
CA LEU A 13 -10.32 -10.63 0.96
C LEU A 13 -9.14 -11.61 0.80
N PRO A 14 -8.18 -11.62 1.74
CA PRO A 14 -6.97 -12.42 1.59
C PRO A 14 -7.27 -13.93 1.69
N ALA A 15 -6.69 -14.69 0.77
CA ALA A 15 -6.73 -16.15 0.78
C ALA A 15 -5.66 -16.74 1.72
N LYS A 16 -5.90 -17.95 2.23
CA LYS A 16 -4.94 -18.77 3.01
C LYS A 16 -4.41 -18.13 4.28
N ARG A 17 -5.03 -17.02 4.69
CA ARG A 17 -4.70 -16.24 5.89
C ARG A 17 -5.97 -15.96 6.69
N PRO A 18 -5.89 -15.76 8.02
CA PRO A 18 -7.03 -15.31 8.81
C PRO A 18 -7.58 -14.00 8.26
N ILE A 19 -8.90 -13.93 8.02
CA ILE A 19 -9.55 -12.75 7.47
C ILE A 19 -10.04 -11.88 8.61
N ARG A 20 -9.43 -10.71 8.81
CA ARG A 20 -9.87 -9.74 9.82
C ARG A 20 -10.92 -8.84 9.25
N ILE A 21 -12.07 -8.78 9.91
CA ILE A 21 -13.16 -7.84 9.63
C ILE A 21 -13.29 -6.91 10.83
N PHE A 22 -13.32 -5.62 10.59
CA PHE A 22 -13.29 -4.61 11.64
C PHE A 22 -14.16 -3.40 11.31
N GLY A 23 -14.41 -2.58 12.31
CA GLY A 23 -15.23 -1.40 12.16
C GLY A 23 -15.35 -0.59 13.45
N THR A 24 -16.44 0.19 13.55
CA THR A 24 -16.67 1.09 14.66
C THR A 24 -18.07 0.92 15.27
N GLY A 25 -18.24 1.44 16.48
CA GLY A 25 -19.50 1.47 17.22
C GLY A 25 -19.64 0.31 18.20
N LYS A 26 -20.39 0.58 19.28
CA LYS A 26 -20.69 -0.35 20.37
C LYS A 26 -21.93 -1.17 20.04
N GLY A 27 -22.05 -2.35 20.64
CA GLY A 27 -23.19 -3.25 20.47
C GLY A 27 -22.77 -4.64 19.99
N GLU A 28 -23.63 -5.29 19.25
CA GLU A 28 -23.39 -6.63 18.70
C GLU A 28 -23.59 -6.67 17.19
N ALA A 29 -22.85 -7.54 16.54
CA ALA A 29 -22.99 -7.80 15.12
C ALA A 29 -22.63 -9.25 14.78
N ASP A 30 -23.28 -9.77 13.73
CA ASP A 30 -22.94 -11.05 13.10
C ASP A 30 -22.35 -10.80 11.72
N ILE A 31 -21.36 -11.60 11.36
CA ILE A 31 -20.80 -11.66 10.01
C ILE A 31 -20.96 -13.06 9.48
N LYS A 32 -21.47 -13.18 8.24
CA LYS A 32 -21.57 -14.44 7.51
C LYS A 32 -20.87 -14.29 6.17
N PHE A 33 -19.97 -15.22 5.89
CA PHE A 33 -19.22 -15.21 4.64
C PHE A 33 -18.82 -16.63 4.23
N ASN A 34 -19.25 -17.08 3.07
CA ASN A 34 -18.89 -18.37 2.45
C ASN A 34 -18.89 -19.55 3.43
N GLY A 35 -19.99 -19.73 4.17
CA GLY A 35 -20.16 -20.82 5.14
C GLY A 35 -19.51 -20.58 6.51
N ALA A 36 -18.64 -19.59 6.66
CA ALA A 36 -18.16 -19.13 7.97
C ALA A 36 -19.10 -18.10 8.57
N ALA A 37 -19.18 -18.10 9.90
CA ALA A 37 -19.90 -17.08 10.66
C ALA A 37 -19.08 -16.66 11.89
N ALA A 38 -19.21 -15.42 12.27
CA ALA A 38 -18.63 -14.90 13.49
C ALA A 38 -19.55 -13.87 14.13
N HIS A 39 -19.54 -13.84 15.47
CA HIS A 39 -20.31 -12.91 16.29
C HIS A 39 -19.36 -12.03 17.08
N VAL A 40 -19.65 -10.75 17.17
CA VAL A 40 -18.88 -9.78 17.95
C VAL A 40 -19.79 -8.99 18.88
N ILE A 41 -19.36 -8.87 20.14
CA ILE A 41 -19.92 -7.93 21.10
C ILE A 41 -18.81 -6.96 21.47
N SER A 42 -19.04 -5.66 21.32
CA SER A 42 -18.06 -4.63 21.67
C SER A 42 -18.67 -3.55 22.55
N SER A 43 -17.99 -3.26 23.65
CA SER A 43 -18.21 -2.09 24.50
C SER A 43 -17.34 -0.89 24.11
N GLU A 44 -16.39 -1.10 23.16
CA GLU A 44 -15.45 -0.10 22.68
C GLU A 44 -15.90 0.49 21.35
N GLU A 45 -15.33 1.66 20.99
CA GLU A 45 -15.62 2.33 19.70
C GLU A 45 -15.07 1.59 18.50
N LYS A 46 -14.03 0.77 18.68
CA LYS A 46 -13.43 -0.05 17.60
C LYS A 46 -13.62 -1.52 17.91
N TRP A 47 -13.92 -2.30 16.89
CA TRP A 47 -14.05 -3.74 17.00
C TRP A 47 -13.32 -4.43 15.84
N CYS A 48 -12.87 -5.64 16.08
CA CYS A 48 -12.26 -6.50 15.08
C CYS A 48 -12.56 -7.95 15.41
N ILE A 49 -12.97 -8.71 14.40
CA ILE A 49 -13.13 -10.16 14.48
C ILE A 49 -12.30 -10.84 13.39
N THR A 50 -12.08 -12.13 13.55
CA THR A 50 -11.30 -12.91 12.61
C THR A 50 -12.13 -14.10 12.11
N LEU A 51 -12.32 -14.19 10.79
CA LEU A 51 -12.81 -15.37 10.12
C LEU A 51 -11.65 -16.33 9.80
N PRO A 52 -11.92 -17.62 9.70
CA PRO A 52 -10.89 -18.60 9.33
C PRO A 52 -10.32 -18.29 7.93
N ALA A 53 -9.11 -18.79 7.69
CA ALA A 53 -8.51 -18.77 6.36
C ALA A 53 -9.38 -19.53 5.36
N MET A 54 -9.44 -19.02 4.12
CA MET A 54 -10.22 -19.61 3.03
C MET A 54 -9.35 -19.80 1.81
N GLU A 55 -9.71 -20.74 0.96
CA GLU A 55 -9.06 -20.94 -0.34
C GLU A 55 -9.51 -19.89 -1.35
N TYR A 56 -8.74 -19.72 -2.42
CA TYR A 56 -9.08 -18.83 -3.54
C TYR A 56 -10.47 -19.13 -4.08
N GLY A 57 -11.26 -18.09 -4.35
CA GLY A 57 -12.59 -18.27 -4.91
C GLY A 57 -13.43 -17.01 -4.97
N GLY A 58 -14.68 -17.19 -5.35
CA GLY A 58 -15.67 -16.11 -5.52
C GLY A 58 -16.27 -16.10 -6.93
N PRO A 59 -17.21 -15.19 -7.21
CA PRO A 59 -17.72 -14.19 -6.27
C PRO A 59 -18.63 -14.75 -5.19
N TYR A 60 -18.54 -14.18 -4.00
CA TYR A 60 -19.36 -14.49 -2.82
C TYR A 60 -20.11 -13.26 -2.36
N THR A 61 -21.03 -13.45 -1.39
CA THR A 61 -21.69 -12.37 -0.64
C THR A 61 -21.25 -12.43 0.82
N LEU A 62 -20.83 -11.28 1.38
CA LEU A 62 -20.62 -11.11 2.81
C LEU A 62 -21.86 -10.43 3.40
N GLU A 63 -22.45 -11.00 4.45
CA GLU A 63 -23.52 -10.39 5.20
C GLU A 63 -22.99 -9.83 6.53
N PHE A 64 -23.25 -8.56 6.77
CA PHE A 64 -23.05 -7.90 8.06
C PHE A 64 -24.41 -7.59 8.66
N ILE A 65 -24.66 -8.08 9.86
CA ILE A 65 -25.95 -8.00 10.54
C ILE A 65 -25.73 -7.26 11.86
N ALA A 66 -26.29 -6.06 11.99
CA ALA A 66 -26.21 -5.25 13.19
C ALA A 66 -27.48 -4.39 13.33
N ASP A 67 -27.90 -4.13 14.56
CA ASP A 67 -29.06 -3.28 14.87
C ASP A 67 -30.35 -3.70 14.12
N GLY A 68 -30.53 -5.02 13.92
CA GLY A 68 -31.68 -5.58 13.20
C GLY A 68 -31.66 -5.35 11.68
N LYS A 69 -30.57 -4.85 11.13
CA LYS A 69 -30.37 -4.61 9.68
C LYS A 69 -29.36 -5.57 9.10
N ILE A 70 -29.54 -5.91 7.83
CA ILE A 70 -28.61 -6.74 7.05
C ILE A 70 -28.03 -5.88 5.95
N GLU A 71 -26.73 -5.70 5.97
CA GLU A 71 -25.96 -5.14 4.88
C GLU A 71 -25.33 -6.28 4.09
N ARG A 72 -25.51 -6.30 2.77
CA ARG A 72 -24.95 -7.30 1.86
C ARG A 72 -23.88 -6.67 0.99
N LEU A 73 -22.66 -7.20 1.10
CA LEU A 73 -21.55 -6.84 0.23
C LEU A 73 -21.43 -7.93 -0.81
N GLU A 74 -21.70 -7.56 -2.06
CA GLU A 74 -21.77 -8.50 -3.19
C GLU A 74 -20.46 -8.53 -3.98
N ASN A 75 -20.30 -9.60 -4.78
CA ASN A 75 -19.16 -9.74 -5.69
C ASN A 75 -17.80 -9.70 -4.97
N VAL A 76 -17.75 -10.35 -3.78
CA VAL A 76 -16.55 -10.45 -2.94
C VAL A 76 -15.73 -11.65 -3.38
N PHE A 77 -14.45 -11.44 -3.59
CA PHE A 77 -13.51 -12.51 -3.92
C PHE A 77 -12.60 -12.83 -2.72
N VAL A 78 -12.13 -14.08 -2.68
CA VAL A 78 -11.00 -14.48 -1.84
C VAL A 78 -9.80 -14.66 -2.75
N GLY A 79 -8.76 -13.86 -2.54
CA GLY A 79 -7.61 -13.72 -3.43
C GLY A 79 -6.37 -13.19 -2.73
N GLU A 80 -5.50 -12.52 -3.47
CA GLU A 80 -4.35 -11.83 -2.89
C GLU A 80 -4.66 -10.33 -2.75
N VAL A 81 -4.22 -9.72 -1.66
CA VAL A 81 -4.44 -8.29 -1.38
C VAL A 81 -3.12 -7.60 -1.11
N TYR A 82 -2.71 -6.71 -2.00
CA TYR A 82 -1.44 -5.99 -1.89
C TYR A 82 -1.67 -4.50 -1.62
N LEU A 83 -0.90 -3.96 -0.69
CA LEU A 83 -0.84 -2.53 -0.40
C LEU A 83 0.33 -1.91 -1.18
N PHE A 84 0.04 -1.00 -2.10
CA PHE A 84 0.99 -0.16 -2.79
C PHE A 84 1.03 1.20 -2.10
N ALA A 85 2.09 1.48 -1.37
CA ALA A 85 2.20 2.66 -0.52
C ALA A 85 3.50 3.43 -0.76
N GLY A 86 3.48 4.72 -0.45
CA GLY A 86 4.61 5.62 -0.62
C GLY A 86 4.21 6.97 -1.18
N GLN A 87 5.02 7.52 -2.09
CA GLN A 87 4.77 8.86 -2.60
C GLN A 87 4.37 8.89 -4.10
N SER A 88 4.74 9.97 -4.80
CA SER A 88 4.29 10.25 -6.17
C SER A 88 4.54 9.09 -7.16
N ASN A 89 5.64 8.36 -7.04
CA ASN A 89 5.92 7.22 -7.91
C ASN A 89 4.94 6.04 -7.76
N ILE A 90 4.29 5.89 -6.59
CA ILE A 90 3.15 4.99 -6.42
C ILE A 90 1.86 5.63 -6.96
N ALA A 91 1.66 6.93 -6.72
CA ALA A 91 0.48 7.63 -7.22
C ALA A 91 0.51 7.87 -8.75
N PHE A 92 1.64 7.66 -9.41
CA PHE A 92 1.85 7.93 -10.83
C PHE A 92 0.84 7.17 -11.69
N MET A 93 -0.03 7.94 -12.38
CA MET A 93 -1.16 7.39 -13.11
C MET A 93 -0.73 6.59 -14.35
N LEU A 94 -1.50 5.57 -14.68
CA LEU A 94 -1.26 4.75 -15.87
C LEU A 94 -1.25 5.60 -17.15
N SER A 95 -2.15 6.58 -17.25
CA SER A 95 -2.23 7.51 -18.39
C SER A 95 -1.00 8.41 -18.55
N ALA A 96 -0.25 8.63 -17.46
CA ALA A 96 0.99 9.43 -17.47
C ALA A 96 2.24 8.59 -17.78
N SER A 97 2.12 7.26 -17.70
CA SER A 97 3.23 6.35 -18.03
C SER A 97 3.39 6.18 -19.54
N ASN A 98 4.56 5.72 -19.96
CA ASN A 98 4.81 5.36 -21.36
C ASN A 98 4.28 3.96 -21.72
N THR A 99 3.40 3.38 -20.89
CA THR A 99 2.78 2.08 -21.15
C THR A 99 1.89 2.15 -22.40
N PRO A 100 2.13 1.35 -23.43
CA PRO A 100 1.32 1.33 -24.63
C PRO A 100 -0.15 1.00 -24.32
N LYS A 101 -1.09 1.67 -25.00
CA LYS A 101 -2.52 1.45 -24.80
C LYS A 101 -2.99 0.02 -25.12
N GLU A 102 -2.29 -0.69 -26.01
CA GLU A 102 -2.51 -2.10 -26.31
C GLU A 102 -2.21 -3.05 -25.13
N ASP A 103 -1.47 -2.57 -24.15
CA ASP A 103 -1.21 -3.29 -22.89
C ASP A 103 -2.33 -3.09 -21.84
N TYR A 104 -3.29 -2.21 -22.10
CA TYR A 104 -4.41 -1.98 -21.21
C TYR A 104 -5.45 -3.08 -21.40
N GLU A 105 -5.91 -3.68 -20.31
CA GLU A 105 -6.88 -4.78 -20.34
C GLU A 105 -7.93 -4.61 -19.24
N GLU A 106 -9.16 -5.01 -19.53
CA GLU A 106 -10.19 -5.18 -18.52
C GLU A 106 -10.03 -6.53 -17.84
N LEU A 107 -10.18 -6.58 -16.52
CA LEU A 107 -10.06 -7.80 -15.74
C LEU A 107 -11.09 -7.81 -14.61
N ASP A 108 -11.98 -8.81 -14.65
CA ASP A 108 -12.98 -8.99 -13.60
C ASP A 108 -12.38 -9.47 -12.27
N ASN A 109 -11.24 -10.15 -12.32
CA ASN A 109 -10.53 -10.64 -11.15
C ASN A 109 -9.43 -9.71 -10.64
N LEU A 110 -9.26 -8.52 -11.22
CA LEU A 110 -8.41 -7.45 -10.70
C LEU A 110 -9.29 -6.36 -10.10
N ARG A 111 -9.14 -6.10 -8.83
CA ARG A 111 -9.89 -5.09 -8.06
C ARG A 111 -8.96 -4.01 -7.55
N LEU A 112 -9.36 -2.78 -7.76
CA LEU A 112 -8.56 -1.58 -7.49
C LEU A 112 -9.28 -0.72 -6.45
N TYR A 113 -8.53 -0.22 -5.48
CA TYR A 113 -8.99 0.65 -4.40
C TYR A 113 -7.96 1.73 -4.13
N ALA A 114 -8.36 2.97 -3.90
CA ALA A 114 -7.44 4.03 -3.55
C ALA A 114 -7.88 4.77 -2.29
N VAL A 115 -6.96 4.91 -1.35
CA VAL A 115 -7.21 5.60 -0.07
C VAL A 115 -7.10 7.11 -0.28
N HIS A 116 -8.20 7.85 -0.06
CA HIS A 116 -8.23 9.31 -0.10
C HIS A 116 -7.53 9.94 -1.32
N THR A 117 -7.89 9.48 -2.50
CA THR A 117 -7.51 10.11 -3.76
C THR A 117 -8.69 10.89 -4.33
N ASP A 118 -8.46 11.80 -5.29
CA ASP A 118 -9.53 12.57 -5.93
C ASP A 118 -10.00 11.93 -7.24
N ASN A 119 -10.04 10.60 -7.30
CA ASN A 119 -10.49 9.87 -8.47
C ASN A 119 -11.61 8.87 -8.13
N ILE A 120 -12.11 8.14 -9.15
CA ILE A 120 -13.22 7.19 -9.02
C ILE A 120 -12.95 6.00 -8.08
N TYR A 121 -11.70 5.74 -7.75
CA TYR A 121 -11.29 4.67 -6.84
C TYR A 121 -11.26 5.10 -5.38
N LYS A 122 -11.55 6.39 -5.09
CA LYS A 122 -11.54 6.93 -3.74
C LYS A 122 -12.42 6.12 -2.80
N ASN A 123 -11.79 5.38 -1.90
CA ASN A 123 -12.45 4.54 -0.90
C ASN A 123 -13.54 3.63 -1.51
N ASN A 124 -13.29 3.12 -2.72
CA ASN A 124 -14.24 2.31 -3.47
C ASN A 124 -13.53 1.23 -4.29
N TRP A 125 -13.92 -0.02 -4.08
CA TRP A 125 -13.45 -1.16 -4.85
C TRP A 125 -14.10 -1.20 -6.23
N ARG A 126 -13.29 -1.22 -7.26
CA ARG A 126 -13.75 -1.31 -8.65
C ARG A 126 -12.97 -2.37 -9.43
N PRO A 127 -13.63 -3.13 -10.31
CA PRO A 127 -12.90 -3.96 -11.26
C PRO A 127 -12.08 -3.10 -12.22
N ALA A 128 -11.01 -3.65 -12.77
CA ALA A 128 -10.22 -2.96 -13.78
C ALA A 128 -11.02 -2.81 -15.08
N ARG A 129 -11.30 -1.57 -15.48
CA ARG A 129 -12.07 -1.23 -16.71
C ARG A 129 -11.33 -0.22 -17.56
N LEU A 130 -11.37 -0.39 -18.87
CA LEU A 130 -10.81 0.59 -19.82
C LEU A 130 -11.43 1.97 -19.60
N GLY A 131 -10.62 3.00 -19.73
CA GLY A 131 -11.00 4.38 -19.44
C GLY A 131 -10.98 4.74 -17.94
N GLU A 132 -11.19 3.79 -17.03
CA GLU A 132 -11.10 3.99 -15.59
C GLU A 132 -9.67 3.76 -15.08
N ILE A 133 -8.99 2.70 -15.52
CA ILE A 133 -7.62 2.35 -15.12
C ILE A 133 -6.59 3.44 -15.43
N ASP A 134 -6.88 4.32 -16.37
CA ASP A 134 -6.07 5.49 -16.71
C ASP A 134 -5.72 6.35 -15.51
N PHE A 135 -6.60 6.43 -14.52
CA PHE A 135 -6.48 7.26 -13.31
C PHE A 135 -5.93 6.50 -12.09
N PHE A 136 -5.57 5.24 -12.25
CA PHE A 136 -4.99 4.44 -11.16
C PHE A 136 -3.46 4.38 -11.25
N SER A 137 -2.82 3.98 -10.14
CA SER A 137 -1.39 3.70 -10.10
C SER A 137 -0.95 2.81 -11.24
N ALA A 138 -0.03 3.30 -12.09
CA ALA A 138 0.55 2.50 -13.17
C ALA A 138 1.24 1.24 -12.60
N LEU A 139 2.07 1.42 -11.57
CA LEU A 139 2.78 0.31 -10.95
C LEU A 139 1.81 -0.68 -10.31
N GLY A 140 0.79 -0.19 -9.60
CA GLY A 140 -0.23 -1.03 -8.96
C GLY A 140 -1.05 -1.82 -9.97
N TYR A 141 -1.59 -1.15 -11.00
CA TYR A 141 -2.39 -1.80 -12.03
C TYR A 141 -1.59 -2.86 -12.82
N LEU A 142 -0.41 -2.50 -13.33
CA LEU A 142 0.42 -3.40 -14.12
C LEU A 142 0.88 -4.62 -13.33
N SER A 143 1.24 -4.43 -12.07
CA SER A 143 1.60 -5.53 -11.17
C SER A 143 0.41 -6.43 -10.90
N GLY A 144 -0.74 -5.85 -10.50
CA GLY A 144 -1.97 -6.61 -10.22
C GLY A 144 -2.46 -7.39 -11.43
N LYS A 145 -2.47 -6.78 -12.61
CA LYS A 145 -2.81 -7.42 -13.89
C LYS A 145 -1.93 -8.66 -14.14
N THR A 146 -0.63 -8.49 -14.01
CA THR A 146 0.32 -9.57 -14.30
C THR A 146 0.16 -10.73 -13.30
N ILE A 147 0.00 -10.45 -12.00
CA ILE A 147 -0.22 -11.47 -10.98
C ILE A 147 -1.54 -12.21 -11.22
N ALA A 148 -2.65 -11.48 -11.45
CA ALA A 148 -3.96 -12.05 -11.68
C ALA A 148 -3.97 -13.01 -12.88
N LYS A 149 -3.30 -12.64 -13.98
CA LYS A 149 -3.15 -13.49 -15.18
C LYS A 149 -2.24 -14.68 -14.93
N ALA A 150 -1.10 -14.47 -14.30
CA ALA A 150 -0.11 -15.53 -14.07
C ALA A 150 -0.64 -16.65 -13.14
N LYS A 151 -1.45 -16.28 -12.15
CA LYS A 151 -1.96 -17.22 -11.14
C LYS A 151 -3.42 -17.65 -11.38
N GLY A 152 -4.16 -16.95 -12.23
CA GLY A 152 -5.60 -17.21 -12.45
C GLY A 152 -6.48 -16.96 -11.21
N ILE A 153 -6.07 -16.05 -10.32
CA ILE A 153 -6.74 -15.74 -9.06
C ILE A 153 -7.26 -14.30 -9.04
N ALA A 154 -8.14 -14.00 -8.08
CA ALA A 154 -8.50 -12.61 -7.81
C ALA A 154 -7.35 -11.88 -7.09
N VAL A 155 -7.12 -10.62 -7.49
CA VAL A 155 -6.11 -9.74 -6.92
C VAL A 155 -6.74 -8.40 -6.56
N GLY A 156 -6.56 -7.97 -5.32
CA GLY A 156 -6.89 -6.62 -4.85
C GLY A 156 -5.63 -5.78 -4.72
N ILE A 157 -5.63 -4.62 -5.36
CA ILE A 157 -4.57 -3.61 -5.20
C ILE A 157 -5.15 -2.42 -4.45
N ILE A 158 -4.56 -2.11 -3.31
CA ILE A 158 -4.86 -0.92 -2.52
C ILE A 158 -3.74 0.09 -2.75
N GLN A 159 -4.07 1.22 -3.36
CA GLN A 159 -3.18 2.36 -3.49
C GLN A 159 -3.33 3.26 -2.26
N CYS A 160 -2.25 3.46 -1.50
CA CYS A 160 -2.20 4.38 -0.36
C CYS A 160 -0.95 5.25 -0.49
N ALA A 161 -1.06 6.36 -1.21
CA ALA A 161 0.07 7.19 -1.58
C ALA A 161 -0.20 8.68 -1.37
N GLN A 162 0.88 9.46 -1.19
CA GLN A 162 0.86 10.92 -1.13
C GLN A 162 2.13 11.47 -1.78
N GLY A 163 1.98 12.27 -2.83
CA GLY A 163 3.12 12.93 -3.48
C GLY A 163 3.92 13.79 -2.52
N ALA A 164 5.22 13.87 -2.72
CA ALA A 164 6.15 14.65 -1.91
C ALA A 164 6.05 14.41 -0.40
N SER A 165 5.76 13.17 0.02
CA SER A 165 5.66 12.83 1.44
C SER A 165 6.97 12.30 2.02
N VAL A 166 7.28 12.74 3.23
CA VAL A 166 8.40 12.26 4.04
C VAL A 166 8.02 10.99 4.80
N ILE A 167 9.02 10.16 5.15
CA ILE A 167 8.79 8.86 5.77
C ILE A 167 8.16 8.96 7.18
N GLU A 168 8.50 9.99 7.97
CA GLU A 168 7.95 10.21 9.32
C GLU A 168 6.43 10.35 9.34
N SER A 169 5.86 10.88 8.27
CA SER A 169 4.42 11.06 8.17
C SER A 169 3.63 9.75 8.15
N TRP A 170 4.29 8.63 7.81
CA TRP A 170 3.67 7.31 7.64
C TRP A 170 3.74 6.39 8.86
N VAL A 171 4.28 6.86 9.96
CA VAL A 171 4.37 6.14 11.25
C VAL A 171 3.66 6.95 12.34
N PRO A 172 3.29 6.35 13.49
CA PRO A 172 2.75 7.11 14.62
C PRO A 172 3.69 8.24 15.07
N GLU A 173 3.14 9.39 15.43
CA GLU A 173 3.88 10.54 15.92
C GLU A 173 4.92 10.17 16.99
N GLY A 174 6.11 10.68 16.88
CA GLY A 174 7.24 10.42 17.75
C GLY A 174 7.85 9.02 17.65
N ALA A 175 7.51 8.26 16.62
CA ALA A 175 8.02 6.89 16.46
C ALA A 175 9.54 6.87 16.26
N PHE A 176 10.08 7.76 15.46
CA PHE A 176 11.51 7.83 15.18
C PHE A 176 12.30 8.47 16.32
N GLU A 177 11.73 9.41 17.04
CA GLU A 177 12.33 9.97 18.26
C GLU A 177 12.62 8.87 19.30
N LYS A 178 11.70 7.90 19.46
CA LYS A 178 11.86 6.78 20.40
C LYS A 178 13.06 5.89 20.10
N ILE A 179 13.52 5.87 18.87
CA ILE A 179 14.71 5.13 18.45
C ILE A 179 15.94 6.05 18.30
N GLY A 180 15.84 7.31 18.79
CA GLY A 180 16.93 8.27 18.84
C GLY A 180 17.24 8.93 17.50
N ILE A 181 16.25 9.06 16.60
CA ILE A 181 16.35 9.86 15.39
C ILE A 181 15.63 11.19 15.65
N ASN A 182 16.38 12.27 15.58
CA ASN A 182 15.89 13.64 15.69
C ASN A 182 16.58 14.49 14.63
N ILE A 183 15.90 14.74 13.54
CA ILE A 183 16.40 15.57 12.44
C ILE A 183 15.82 16.96 12.61
N PRO A 184 16.67 18.00 12.81
CA PRO A 184 16.18 19.35 12.94
C PRO A 184 15.60 19.84 11.59
N PRO A 185 14.54 20.67 11.59
CA PRO A 185 13.85 21.09 10.38
C PRO A 185 14.77 21.67 9.30
N GLU A 186 15.78 22.43 9.68
CA GLU A 186 16.74 23.03 8.76
C GLU A 186 17.67 22.04 8.07
N ALA A 187 17.74 20.80 8.55
CA ALA A 187 18.54 19.73 7.95
C ALA A 187 17.71 18.80 7.04
N LYS A 188 16.39 18.98 7.02
CA LYS A 188 15.49 18.19 6.17
C LYS A 188 15.57 18.64 4.72
N HIS A 189 15.27 17.68 3.81
CA HIS A 189 15.29 17.94 2.39
C HIS A 189 14.22 18.94 2.00
N GLY A 190 14.68 20.02 1.39
CA GLY A 190 13.92 20.91 0.52
C GLY A 190 12.91 21.83 1.19
N ASP A 191 12.75 22.94 0.53
CA ASP A 191 11.70 23.95 0.73
C ASP A 191 10.34 23.37 0.32
N HIS A 192 9.78 22.54 1.14
CA HIS A 192 8.45 22.00 0.89
C HIS A 192 7.39 22.80 1.65
N GLU A 193 7.52 24.14 1.70
CA GLU A 193 6.50 25.02 2.30
C GLU A 193 5.11 24.73 1.73
N GLU A 194 5.02 24.42 0.44
CA GLU A 194 3.78 24.06 -0.25
C GLU A 194 3.23 22.66 0.15
N TYR A 195 4.04 21.82 0.79
CA TYR A 195 3.68 20.43 1.18
C TYR A 195 3.69 20.21 2.68
N HIS A 196 3.72 21.27 3.48
CA HIS A 196 3.82 21.17 4.94
C HIS A 196 2.65 20.43 5.59
N GLU A 197 1.45 20.50 5.02
CA GLU A 197 0.25 19.91 5.63
C GLU A 197 0.38 18.42 5.90
N TRP A 198 0.95 17.66 4.97
CA TRP A 198 1.11 16.21 5.13
C TRP A 198 2.52 15.76 5.49
N ASN A 199 3.48 16.66 5.55
CA ASN A 199 4.85 16.37 6.00
C ASN A 199 5.06 16.64 7.50
N ILE A 200 3.98 16.50 8.26
CA ILE A 200 3.97 16.51 9.71
C ILE A 200 4.11 15.05 10.19
N ASP A 201 4.92 14.84 11.22
CA ASP A 201 5.11 13.52 11.84
C ASP A 201 3.76 12.89 12.22
N GLY A 202 3.53 11.66 11.77
CA GLY A 202 2.30 10.90 12.01
C GLY A 202 1.07 11.31 11.19
N PHE A 203 1.13 12.34 10.35
CA PHE A 203 -0.06 12.86 9.67
C PHE A 203 -0.69 11.83 8.70
N LEU A 204 0.08 11.28 7.77
CA LEU A 204 -0.44 10.30 6.79
C LEU A 204 -0.77 8.96 7.44
N TYR A 205 -0.05 8.59 8.49
CA TYR A 205 -0.46 7.49 9.35
C TYR A 205 -1.88 7.70 9.86
N GLY A 206 -2.17 8.85 10.46
CA GLY A 206 -3.50 9.18 11.00
C GLY A 206 -4.58 9.32 9.93
N LYS A 207 -4.26 9.93 8.79
CA LYS A 207 -5.24 10.27 7.74
C LYS A 207 -5.51 9.16 6.74
N LYS A 208 -4.52 8.29 6.47
CA LYS A 208 -4.64 7.26 5.43
C LYS A 208 -4.45 5.85 5.97
N LEU A 209 -3.35 5.58 6.68
CA LEU A 209 -2.99 4.22 7.03
C LEU A 209 -3.93 3.61 8.08
N THR A 210 -4.38 4.40 9.07
CA THR A 210 -5.29 3.92 10.13
C THR A 210 -6.62 3.38 9.61
N GLU A 211 -7.04 3.78 8.41
CA GLU A 211 -8.25 3.26 7.77
C GLU A 211 -8.10 1.82 7.28
N LEU A 212 -6.88 1.37 7.08
CA LEU A 212 -6.57 0.02 6.62
C LEU A 212 -6.24 -0.94 7.77
N ILE A 213 -5.98 -0.41 8.96
CA ILE A 213 -5.53 -1.22 10.11
C ILE A 213 -6.73 -1.81 10.87
N PRO A 214 -6.74 -3.13 11.16
CA PRO A 214 -5.73 -4.14 10.93
C PRO A 214 -6.06 -5.10 9.76
N LEU A 215 -6.22 -4.61 8.56
CA LEU A 215 -6.52 -5.44 7.38
C LEU A 215 -5.47 -6.57 7.23
N THR A 216 -5.91 -7.75 6.84
CA THR A 216 -4.96 -8.80 6.47
C THR A 216 -4.48 -8.57 5.03
N LEU A 217 -3.18 -8.48 4.84
CA LEU A 217 -2.52 -8.22 3.55
C LEU A 217 -1.72 -9.43 3.08
N SER A 218 -1.53 -9.56 1.78
CA SER A 218 -0.61 -10.53 1.17
C SER A 218 0.82 -9.98 1.07
N GLY A 219 0.97 -8.66 1.06
CA GLY A 219 2.25 -7.98 1.04
C GLY A 219 2.12 -6.47 0.81
N VAL A 220 3.22 -5.78 0.98
CA VAL A 220 3.36 -4.34 0.78
C VAL A 220 4.40 -4.06 -0.29
N VAL A 221 4.10 -3.14 -1.19
CA VAL A 221 5.06 -2.52 -2.11
C VAL A 221 5.25 -1.08 -1.67
N TRP A 222 6.46 -0.76 -1.24
CA TRP A 222 6.85 0.57 -0.76
C TRP A 222 7.74 1.27 -1.78
N TYR A 223 7.35 2.46 -2.23
CA TYR A 223 8.14 3.29 -3.14
C TYR A 223 8.06 4.75 -2.69
N GLN A 224 9.08 5.18 -1.97
CA GLN A 224 9.20 6.50 -1.35
C GLN A 224 10.69 6.74 -1.00
N GLY A 225 11.08 7.96 -0.74
CA GLY A 225 12.43 8.35 -0.31
C GLY A 225 12.93 9.61 -1.00
N GLU A 226 12.24 10.08 -2.05
CA GLU A 226 12.60 11.27 -2.79
C GLU A 226 12.57 12.52 -1.89
N SER A 227 11.64 12.55 -0.94
CA SER A 227 11.47 13.67 -0.01
C SER A 227 12.35 13.57 1.24
N ASP A 228 13.15 12.53 1.39
CA ASP A 228 14.08 12.28 2.50
C ASP A 228 15.54 12.26 2.02
N ALA A 229 15.82 12.98 0.93
CA ALA A 229 17.11 12.92 0.25
C ALA A 229 18.09 14.04 0.61
N SER A 230 17.95 14.68 1.77
CA SER A 230 19.05 15.47 2.35
C SER A 230 20.19 14.53 2.82
N GLU A 231 21.37 15.06 3.00
CA GLU A 231 22.49 14.25 3.50
C GLU A 231 22.19 13.67 4.89
N VAL A 232 21.56 14.46 5.76
CA VAL A 232 21.25 14.05 7.15
C VAL A 232 20.16 12.99 7.17
N GLU A 233 19.10 13.17 6.41
CA GLU A 233 18.00 12.20 6.29
C GLU A 233 18.48 10.89 5.64
N GLY A 234 19.22 10.99 4.54
CA GLY A 234 19.77 9.82 3.86
C GLY A 234 20.67 8.94 4.73
N LEU A 235 21.40 9.54 5.68
CA LEU A 235 22.25 8.80 6.64
C LEU A 235 21.44 7.94 7.62
N VAL A 236 20.19 8.30 7.91
CA VAL A 236 19.34 7.58 8.88
C VAL A 236 18.21 6.80 8.21
N TYR A 237 17.96 6.99 6.90
CA TYR A 237 16.84 6.43 6.18
C TYR A 237 16.71 4.90 6.29
N GLU A 238 17.81 4.13 6.31
CA GLU A 238 17.76 2.68 6.51
C GLU A 238 17.14 2.32 7.87
N LYS A 239 17.51 3.07 8.90
CA LYS A 239 16.98 2.87 10.26
C LYS A 239 15.50 3.25 10.34
N GLU A 240 15.12 4.34 9.70
CA GLU A 240 13.72 4.78 9.61
C GLU A 240 12.85 3.80 8.83
N LEU A 241 13.32 3.33 7.68
CA LEU A 241 12.62 2.34 6.86
C LEU A 241 12.48 0.99 7.61
N SER A 242 13.53 0.57 8.32
CA SER A 242 13.48 -0.63 9.18
C SER A 242 12.42 -0.50 10.26
N GLU A 243 12.35 0.65 10.92
CA GLU A 243 11.38 0.92 11.98
C GLU A 243 9.95 1.07 11.42
N LEU A 244 9.75 1.71 10.27
CA LEU A 244 8.47 1.75 9.58
C LEU A 244 7.96 0.33 9.30
N ILE A 245 8.80 -0.54 8.75
CA ILE A 245 8.44 -1.94 8.47
C ILE A 245 8.05 -2.68 9.75
N ARG A 246 8.80 -2.50 10.82
CA ARG A 246 8.51 -3.11 12.13
C ARG A 246 7.16 -2.63 12.67
N ILE A 247 6.92 -1.31 12.65
CA ILE A 247 5.66 -0.70 13.11
C ILE A 247 4.48 -1.19 12.28
N TRP A 248 4.60 -1.20 10.95
CA TRP A 248 3.51 -1.64 10.09
C TRP A 248 3.18 -3.12 10.29
N ARG A 249 4.17 -3.99 10.48
CA ARG A 249 3.96 -5.40 10.84
C ARG A 249 3.16 -5.56 12.13
N GLU A 250 3.50 -4.78 13.14
CA GLU A 250 2.76 -4.74 14.41
C GLU A 250 1.32 -4.26 14.21
N LEU A 251 1.13 -3.14 13.51
CA LEU A 251 -0.19 -2.55 13.24
C LEU A 251 -1.09 -3.48 12.41
N PHE A 252 -0.55 -4.12 11.39
CA PHE A 252 -1.25 -5.11 10.57
C PHE A 252 -1.31 -6.50 11.22
N ARG A 253 -0.75 -6.67 12.43
CA ARG A 253 -0.73 -7.92 13.22
C ARG A 253 -0.19 -9.11 12.41
N ASP A 254 0.88 -8.88 11.69
CA ASP A 254 1.59 -9.90 10.91
C ASP A 254 3.09 -9.58 10.90
N GLU A 255 3.84 -10.21 11.82
CA GLU A 255 5.30 -10.04 11.94
C GLU A 255 6.06 -10.52 10.71
N SER A 256 5.43 -11.38 9.90
CA SER A 256 6.00 -11.93 8.67
C SER A 256 5.56 -11.20 7.41
N LEU A 257 4.73 -10.15 7.52
CA LEU A 257 4.22 -9.39 6.37
C LEU A 257 5.38 -9.02 5.43
N PRO A 258 5.37 -9.52 4.17
CA PRO A 258 6.46 -9.26 3.25
C PRO A 258 6.39 -7.85 2.67
N PHE A 259 7.57 -7.24 2.49
CA PHE A 259 7.75 -5.95 1.86
C PHE A 259 8.59 -6.05 0.60
N THR A 260 8.14 -5.42 -0.47
CA THR A 260 8.95 -5.13 -1.65
C THR A 260 9.26 -3.63 -1.65
N VAL A 261 10.50 -3.29 -1.41
CA VAL A 261 10.99 -1.90 -1.44
C VAL A 261 11.49 -1.59 -2.84
N VAL A 262 10.93 -0.57 -3.48
CA VAL A 262 11.42 -0.10 -4.78
C VAL A 262 12.46 0.98 -4.54
N GLN A 263 13.67 0.76 -5.05
CA GLN A 263 14.78 1.71 -4.96
C GLN A 263 14.48 2.95 -5.83
N LEU A 264 14.94 4.13 -5.38
CA LEU A 264 14.89 5.34 -6.21
C LEU A 264 15.69 5.15 -7.51
N ALA A 265 15.13 5.62 -8.64
CA ALA A 265 15.85 5.66 -9.90
C ALA A 265 16.97 6.73 -9.88
N ASP A 266 17.98 6.58 -10.73
CA ASP A 266 18.93 7.66 -10.96
C ASP A 266 18.24 8.81 -11.72
N THR A 267 18.54 10.05 -11.36
CA THR A 267 18.00 11.24 -12.01
C THR A 267 19.00 12.39 -11.94
N HIS A 268 18.92 13.33 -12.89
CA HIS A 268 19.70 14.56 -12.89
C HIS A 268 18.94 15.76 -12.32
N GLU A 269 17.74 15.56 -11.81
CA GLU A 269 17.00 16.64 -11.17
C GLU A 269 17.74 17.26 -9.99
N ARG A 270 17.45 18.54 -9.75
CA ARG A 270 18.10 19.32 -8.68
C ARG A 270 17.95 18.67 -7.32
N MET A 271 16.80 18.05 -7.04
CA MET A 271 16.55 17.38 -5.75
C MET A 271 17.44 16.13 -5.52
N ALA A 272 17.96 15.54 -6.59
CA ALA A 272 18.90 14.42 -6.52
C ALA A 272 20.38 14.86 -6.53
N GLN A 273 20.64 16.17 -6.52
CA GLN A 273 22.00 16.70 -6.45
C GLN A 273 22.49 16.69 -5.02
N GLY A 274 23.55 15.97 -4.76
CA GLY A 274 24.13 15.82 -3.44
C GLY A 274 24.16 14.38 -2.95
N PRO A 275 24.79 14.10 -1.81
CA PRO A 275 24.98 12.75 -1.31
C PRO A 275 23.70 12.08 -0.80
N GLY A 276 22.67 12.84 -0.43
CA GLY A 276 21.46 12.32 0.20
C GLY A 276 20.69 11.34 -0.67
N TRP A 277 20.52 11.64 -1.96
CA TRP A 277 19.84 10.74 -2.88
C TRP A 277 20.52 9.35 -2.98
N GLU A 278 21.85 9.34 -3.12
CA GLU A 278 22.62 8.10 -3.18
C GLU A 278 22.60 7.36 -1.83
N LEU A 279 22.55 8.09 -0.69
CA LEU A 279 22.40 7.50 0.64
C LEU A 279 21.07 6.79 0.78
N VAL A 280 19.95 7.40 0.34
CA VAL A 280 18.63 6.75 0.33
C VAL A 280 18.61 5.53 -0.59
N GLN A 281 19.15 5.64 -1.82
CA GLN A 281 19.26 4.50 -2.73
C GLN A 281 20.03 3.34 -2.11
N ARG A 282 21.13 3.61 -1.42
CA ARG A 282 21.92 2.60 -0.72
C ARG A 282 21.15 1.98 0.43
N ALA A 283 20.47 2.77 1.24
CA ALA A 283 19.62 2.28 2.32
C ALA A 283 18.53 1.33 1.81
N GLN A 284 17.88 1.69 0.71
CA GLN A 284 16.87 0.85 0.05
C GLN A 284 17.46 -0.45 -0.53
N ALA A 285 18.69 -0.43 -1.01
CA ALA A 285 19.37 -1.62 -1.51
C ALA A 285 19.79 -2.58 -0.37
N GLU A 286 20.19 -2.03 0.77
CA GLU A 286 20.71 -2.81 1.90
C GLU A 286 19.61 -3.36 2.83
N ILE A 287 18.42 -2.74 2.87
CA ILE A 287 17.35 -3.10 3.80
C ILE A 287 16.95 -4.59 3.74
N SER A 288 17.05 -5.21 2.58
CA SER A 288 16.77 -6.63 2.39
C SER A 288 17.78 -7.57 3.06
N ARG A 289 18.94 -7.04 3.48
CA ARG A 289 19.97 -7.79 4.22
C ARG A 289 19.77 -7.67 5.73
N SER A 290 19.24 -6.53 6.19
CA SER A 290 19.07 -6.22 7.61
C SER A 290 17.70 -6.62 8.16
N VAL A 291 16.66 -6.69 7.30
CA VAL A 291 15.28 -7.01 7.72
C VAL A 291 14.77 -8.24 6.97
N SER A 292 14.31 -9.24 7.71
CA SER A 292 13.74 -10.47 7.13
C SER A 292 12.45 -10.21 6.35
N ASN A 293 12.17 -11.01 5.33
CA ASN A 293 10.99 -10.86 4.46
C ASN A 293 10.86 -9.47 3.83
N VAL A 294 11.99 -8.82 3.56
CA VAL A 294 12.08 -7.59 2.79
C VAL A 294 12.90 -7.86 1.54
N TYR A 295 12.41 -7.40 0.41
CA TYR A 295 13.01 -7.62 -0.89
C TYR A 295 13.14 -6.29 -1.63
N THR A 296 14.31 -6.00 -2.19
CA THR A 296 14.54 -4.76 -2.93
C THR A 296 14.41 -4.99 -4.43
N VAL A 297 13.64 -4.12 -5.08
CA VAL A 297 13.60 -3.99 -6.53
C VAL A 297 14.53 -2.83 -6.92
N ILE A 298 15.63 -3.17 -7.56
CA ILE A 298 16.58 -2.19 -8.09
C ILE A 298 15.95 -1.47 -9.26
N SER A 299 16.01 -0.13 -9.28
CA SER A 299 15.43 0.70 -10.34
C SER A 299 16.35 1.82 -10.85
N ARG A 300 17.61 1.84 -10.44
CA ARG A 300 18.56 2.86 -10.88
C ARG A 300 18.72 2.97 -12.40
N ASP A 301 18.60 1.86 -13.09
CA ASP A 301 18.69 1.77 -14.56
C ASP A 301 17.40 2.22 -15.29
N PHE A 302 16.37 2.65 -14.58
CA PHE A 302 15.19 3.32 -15.14
C PHE A 302 15.32 4.85 -15.15
N SER A 303 16.53 5.37 -15.11
CA SER A 303 16.80 6.79 -15.32
C SER A 303 16.31 7.25 -16.69
N GLU A 304 15.23 8.00 -16.69
CA GLU A 304 14.61 8.55 -17.90
C GLU A 304 14.59 10.07 -17.79
N ASN A 305 15.48 10.73 -18.53
CA ASN A 305 15.57 12.18 -18.54
C ASN A 305 15.91 12.78 -17.16
N ASP A 306 15.56 14.03 -16.97
CA ASP A 306 15.79 14.79 -15.74
C ASP A 306 14.56 14.76 -14.82
N ASP A 307 13.79 13.63 -14.79
CA ASP A 307 12.56 13.51 -13.98
C ASP A 307 12.75 12.45 -12.89
N VAL A 308 12.33 12.75 -11.67
CA VAL A 308 12.28 11.81 -10.54
C VAL A 308 11.19 10.75 -10.71
N HIS A 309 10.34 10.90 -11.73
CA HIS A 309 9.26 9.98 -12.05
C HIS A 309 9.53 9.18 -13.34
N PRO A 310 10.29 8.08 -13.30
CA PRO A 310 10.46 7.24 -14.47
C PRO A 310 9.11 6.86 -15.07
N GLN A 311 8.90 7.15 -16.37
CA GLN A 311 7.66 6.82 -17.07
C GLN A 311 7.58 5.34 -17.44
N SER A 312 8.70 4.62 -17.45
CA SER A 312 8.82 3.19 -17.74
C SER A 312 8.28 2.32 -16.59
N LYS A 313 7.00 2.44 -16.27
CA LYS A 313 6.36 1.69 -15.17
C LYS A 313 6.16 0.21 -15.50
N LYS A 314 6.02 -0.17 -16.79
CA LYS A 314 5.80 -1.58 -17.15
C LYS A 314 7.01 -2.47 -16.80
N PRO A 315 8.25 -2.19 -17.23
CA PRO A 315 9.38 -3.03 -16.85
C PRO A 315 9.67 -2.98 -15.34
N LEU A 316 9.37 -1.88 -14.66
CA LEU A 316 9.46 -1.82 -13.20
C LEU A 316 8.43 -2.74 -12.52
N ALA A 317 7.18 -2.75 -13.02
CA ALA A 317 6.14 -3.66 -12.53
C ALA A 317 6.53 -5.13 -12.74
N GLU A 318 7.16 -5.47 -13.86
CA GLU A 318 7.67 -6.82 -14.13
C GLU A 318 8.69 -7.27 -13.06
N ARG A 319 9.59 -6.37 -12.62
CA ARG A 319 10.52 -6.66 -11.50
C ARG A 319 9.81 -6.84 -10.16
N VAL A 320 8.84 -5.98 -9.85
CA VAL A 320 8.02 -6.11 -8.64
C VAL A 320 7.27 -7.43 -8.64
N VAL A 321 6.63 -7.78 -9.76
CA VAL A 321 5.89 -9.03 -9.91
C VAL A 321 6.79 -10.25 -9.79
N LYS A 322 8.00 -10.21 -10.36
CA LYS A 322 8.97 -11.29 -10.21
C LYS A 322 9.26 -11.58 -8.73
N VAL A 323 9.52 -10.55 -7.94
CA VAL A 323 9.73 -10.68 -6.49
C VAL A 323 8.49 -11.28 -5.83
N ILE A 324 7.31 -10.76 -6.12
CA ILE A 324 6.06 -11.26 -5.53
C ILE A 324 5.83 -12.74 -5.87
N LEU A 325 5.98 -13.13 -7.13
CA LEU A 325 5.75 -14.51 -7.57
C LEU A 325 6.77 -15.52 -7.02
N GLU A 326 8.01 -15.08 -6.78
CA GLU A 326 9.08 -15.94 -6.26
C GLU A 326 9.12 -16.02 -4.73
N LYS A 327 8.62 -14.99 -4.02
CA LYS A 327 8.84 -14.83 -2.58
C LYS A 327 7.58 -14.85 -1.73
N TYR A 328 6.40 -14.55 -2.29
CA TYR A 328 5.17 -14.42 -1.51
C TYR A 328 4.25 -15.64 -1.68
N PHE A 329 4.43 -16.44 -2.71
CA PHE A 329 3.71 -17.69 -2.97
C PHE A 329 4.54 -18.90 -2.55
#